data_9de8fc6ded5d61a3bcb5bc69734b9374
#
_entry.id   9de8fc6ded5d61a3bcb5bc69734b9374
#
_cell.length_a   1.000
_cell.length_b   1.000
_cell.length_c   1.000
_cell.angle_alpha   90.00
_cell.angle_beta   90.00
_cell.angle_gamma   90.00
#
_symmetry.space_group_name_H-M   'P 1'
#
loop_
_entity.id
_entity.type
_entity.pdbx_description
1 polymer ?
#
loop_
_entity_poly.entity_id
_entity_poly.type
_entity_poly.pdbx_seq_one_letter_code
_entity_poly.pdbx_strand_id
1 'polypeptide(L)'
;GQQKSVEEFLFFTDGLIQSAISHFENRSINQISLWGFSQGAAASLVYTMLGSQKIYSVASICGFLPEMPKQEKDDASNTSILGIFGLNDEIVPSFLAEHALDEFKSRGYPINIIETNQGHELTSENLEQLTNFFNS
;
A
#
# COMPACT_ATOMS: atom_id res chain seq x y z
N GLY A 1 9.20 -19.15 6.52
CA GLY A 1 8.50 -18.97 5.26
C GLY A 1 7.96 -17.58 5.08
N GLN A 2 7.28 -17.35 3.99
CA GLN A 2 6.74 -16.04 3.63
C GLN A 2 5.76 -15.52 4.68
N GLN A 3 4.91 -16.37 5.22
CA GLN A 3 3.93 -15.99 6.24
C GLN A 3 4.62 -15.46 7.50
N LYS A 4 5.69 -16.11 7.93
CA LYS A 4 6.43 -15.67 9.11
C LYS A 4 7.09 -14.31 8.88
N SER A 5 7.64 -14.09 7.68
CA SER A 5 8.26 -12.80 7.33
C SER A 5 7.23 -11.67 7.31
N VAL A 6 6.01 -11.94 6.84
CA VAL A 6 4.92 -10.96 6.86
C VAL A 6 4.55 -10.62 8.31
N GLU A 7 4.42 -11.62 9.18
CA GLU A 7 4.09 -11.40 10.59
C GLU A 7 5.15 -10.58 11.31
N GLU A 8 6.44 -10.87 11.08
CA GLU A 8 7.54 -10.12 11.66
C GLU A 8 7.54 -8.67 11.19
N PHE A 9 7.31 -8.46 9.88
CA PHE A 9 7.20 -7.12 9.32
C PHE A 9 6.07 -6.33 9.97
N LEU A 10 4.89 -6.94 10.12
CA LEU A 10 3.73 -6.27 10.71
C LEU A 10 3.99 -5.89 12.16
N PHE A 11 4.61 -6.77 12.93
CA PHE A 11 4.93 -6.50 14.33
C PHE A 11 5.87 -5.29 14.43
N PHE A 12 6.93 -5.28 13.62
CA PHE A 12 7.91 -4.18 13.62
C PHE A 12 7.26 -2.87 13.17
N THR A 13 6.47 -2.90 12.10
CA THR A 13 5.83 -1.70 11.56
C THR A 13 4.81 -1.13 12.51
N ASP A 14 4.00 -1.98 13.17
CA ASP A 14 3.08 -1.53 14.21
C ASP A 14 3.82 -0.82 15.33
N GLY A 15 4.95 -1.37 15.77
CA GLY A 15 5.76 -0.75 16.82
C GLY A 15 6.26 0.64 16.43
N LEU A 16 6.71 0.81 15.18
CA LEU A 16 7.15 2.11 14.69
C LEU A 16 6.00 3.11 14.63
N ILE A 17 4.84 2.71 14.14
CA ILE A 17 3.68 3.59 14.04
C ILE A 17 3.19 3.97 15.43
N GLN A 18 3.10 3.04 16.36
CA GLN A 18 2.70 3.32 17.73
C GLN A 18 3.65 4.31 18.39
N SER A 19 4.96 4.15 18.20
CA SER A 19 5.96 5.07 18.73
C SER A 19 5.79 6.47 18.15
N ALA A 20 5.54 6.56 16.83
CA ALA A 20 5.33 7.84 16.17
C ALA A 20 4.08 8.54 16.70
N ILE A 21 2.97 7.82 16.85
CA ILE A 21 1.72 8.36 17.38
C ILE A 21 1.95 8.87 18.81
N SER A 22 2.60 8.08 19.65
CA SER A 22 2.88 8.47 21.03
C SER A 22 3.73 9.73 21.11
N HIS A 23 4.75 9.85 20.22
CA HIS A 23 5.62 11.02 20.17
C HIS A 23 4.89 12.29 19.77
N PHE A 24 3.92 12.18 18.88
CA PHE A 24 3.16 13.31 18.35
C PHE A 24 1.75 13.44 18.91
N GLU A 25 1.44 12.78 20.03
CA GLU A 25 0.08 12.74 20.60
C GLU A 25 -0.54 14.13 20.81
N ASN A 26 0.29 15.15 21.12
CA ASN A 26 -0.17 16.52 21.32
C ASN A 26 -0.37 17.30 20.02
N ARG A 27 -0.08 16.70 18.87
CA ARG A 27 -0.16 17.33 17.56
C ARG A 27 -1.31 16.83 16.70
N SER A 28 -2.19 16.01 17.26
CA SER A 28 -3.39 15.49 16.57
C SER A 28 -3.07 14.78 15.26
N ILE A 29 -2.40 13.62 15.33
CA ILE A 29 -2.25 12.78 14.16
C ILE A 29 -3.60 12.11 13.93
N ASN A 30 -4.37 12.63 12.96
CA ASN A 30 -5.71 12.13 12.68
C ASN A 30 -5.73 11.07 11.61
N GLN A 31 -4.75 11.07 10.70
CA GLN A 31 -4.77 10.18 9.54
C GLN A 31 -3.35 9.74 9.20
N ILE A 32 -3.22 8.45 8.92
CA ILE A 32 -1.97 7.85 8.47
C ILE A 32 -2.15 7.46 7.01
N SER A 33 -1.25 7.92 6.16
CA SER A 33 -1.19 7.52 4.76
C SER A 33 0.17 6.91 4.48
N LEU A 34 0.19 5.91 3.61
CA LEU A 34 1.41 5.19 3.24
C LEU A 34 1.60 5.25 1.74
N TRP A 35 2.84 5.19 1.30
CA TRP A 35 3.15 4.91 -0.08
C TRP A 35 4.48 4.18 -0.16
N GLY A 36 4.68 3.49 -1.26
CA GLY A 36 5.92 2.79 -1.47
C GLY A 36 6.13 2.42 -2.92
N PHE A 37 7.36 2.05 -3.21
CA PHE A 37 7.81 1.58 -4.52
C PHE A 37 8.35 0.16 -4.36
N SER A 38 7.95 -0.76 -5.26
CA SER A 38 8.45 -2.13 -5.30
C SER A 38 8.19 -2.87 -3.97
N GLN A 39 9.22 -3.29 -3.25
CA GLN A 39 9.05 -3.95 -1.95
C GLN A 39 8.39 -3.02 -0.92
N GLY A 40 8.68 -1.72 -0.98
CA GLY A 40 8.01 -0.75 -0.12
C GLY A 40 6.53 -0.65 -0.43
N ALA A 41 6.14 -0.77 -1.69
CA ALA A 41 4.73 -0.82 -2.08
C ALA A 41 4.07 -2.08 -1.53
N ALA A 42 4.71 -3.24 -1.71
CA ALA A 42 4.19 -4.50 -1.17
C ALA A 42 4.02 -4.42 0.33
N ALA A 43 5.01 -3.87 1.05
CA ALA A 43 4.95 -3.70 2.48
C ALA A 43 3.78 -2.80 2.90
N SER A 44 3.58 -1.68 2.19
CA SER A 44 2.49 -0.75 2.47
C SER A 44 1.13 -1.40 2.26
N LEU A 45 0.97 -2.20 1.20
CA LEU A 45 -0.26 -2.91 0.91
C LEU A 45 -0.55 -3.98 1.98
N VAL A 46 0.46 -4.76 2.36
CA VAL A 46 0.32 -5.77 3.41
C VAL A 46 -0.11 -5.12 4.71
N TYR A 47 0.56 -4.03 5.10
CA TYR A 47 0.20 -3.33 6.33
C TYR A 47 -1.22 -2.78 6.29
N THR A 48 -1.63 -2.23 5.15
CA THR A 48 -2.99 -1.71 5.00
C THR A 48 -4.03 -2.79 5.25
N MET A 49 -3.77 -4.01 4.79
CA MET A 49 -4.71 -5.12 4.93
C MET A 49 -4.67 -5.77 6.31
N LEU A 50 -3.50 -5.90 6.91
CA LEU A 50 -3.29 -6.71 8.12
C LEU A 50 -2.80 -5.93 9.35
N GLY A 51 -2.33 -4.70 9.17
CA GLY A 51 -1.77 -3.90 10.27
C GLY A 51 -2.84 -3.49 11.28
N SER A 52 -2.41 -3.16 12.49
CA SER A 52 -3.32 -2.81 13.58
C SER A 52 -3.85 -1.38 13.48
N GLN A 53 -3.10 -0.49 12.87
CA GLN A 53 -3.52 0.91 12.73
C GLN A 53 -4.34 1.10 11.46
N LYS A 54 -5.34 1.98 11.54
CA LYS A 54 -6.13 2.34 10.37
C LYS A 54 -5.30 3.18 9.43
N ILE A 55 -5.30 2.82 8.15
CA ILE A 55 -4.64 3.58 7.10
C ILE A 55 -5.71 4.34 6.31
N TYR A 56 -5.54 5.65 6.20
CA TYR A 56 -6.49 6.52 5.51
C TYR A 56 -6.39 6.36 3.99
N SER A 57 -5.17 6.32 3.47
CA SER A 57 -4.93 6.09 2.05
C SER A 57 -3.56 5.45 1.83
N VAL A 58 -3.42 4.70 0.77
CA VAL A 58 -2.16 4.06 0.42
C VAL A 58 -1.94 4.10 -1.09
N ALA A 59 -0.70 4.37 -1.50
CA ALA A 59 -0.32 4.34 -2.90
C ALA A 59 0.78 3.30 -3.12
N SER A 60 0.57 2.45 -4.12
CA SER A 60 1.49 1.39 -4.49
C SER A 60 2.03 1.66 -5.89
N ILE A 61 3.35 1.80 -6.00
CA ILE A 61 4.01 1.99 -7.28
C ILE A 61 4.84 0.77 -7.58
N CYS A 62 4.50 0.06 -8.66
CA CYS A 62 5.16 -1.18 -9.06
C CYS A 62 5.16 -2.22 -7.93
N GLY A 63 4.03 -2.33 -7.23
CA GLY A 63 3.89 -3.22 -6.09
C GLY A 63 3.36 -4.59 -6.45
N PHE A 64 3.29 -5.44 -5.45
CA PHE A 64 2.79 -6.80 -5.55
C PHE A 64 2.29 -7.24 -4.18
N LEU A 65 1.63 -8.38 -4.11
CA LEU A 65 1.22 -8.97 -2.83
C LEU A 65 1.72 -10.40 -2.69
N PRO A 66 2.20 -10.79 -1.51
CA PRO A 66 2.33 -12.21 -1.19
C PRO A 66 0.95 -12.83 -1.06
N GLU A 67 0.89 -14.14 -0.89
CA GLU A 67 -0.36 -14.81 -0.57
C GLU A 67 -0.89 -14.28 0.77
N MET A 68 -2.13 -13.81 0.78
CA MET A 68 -2.72 -13.13 1.93
C MET A 68 -3.76 -14.01 2.61
N PRO A 69 -3.87 -13.96 3.96
CA PRO A 69 -4.96 -14.63 4.64
C PRO A 69 -6.30 -13.99 4.28
N LYS A 70 -7.39 -14.75 4.45
CA LYS A 70 -8.73 -14.31 4.07
C LYS A 70 -9.40 -13.43 5.11
N GLN A 71 -8.64 -12.83 6.02
CA GLN A 71 -9.21 -11.90 6.99
C GLN A 71 -9.63 -10.61 6.31
N GLU A 72 -10.80 -10.11 6.68
CA GLU A 72 -11.31 -8.84 6.17
C GLU A 72 -11.30 -7.80 7.27
N LYS A 73 -10.91 -6.57 6.91
CA LYS A 73 -11.09 -5.43 7.81
C LYS A 73 -12.48 -4.86 7.61
N ASP A 74 -13.15 -4.55 8.71
CA ASP A 74 -14.50 -3.98 8.66
C ASP A 74 -14.53 -2.59 8.03
N ASP A 75 -13.40 -1.90 7.98
CA ASP A 75 -13.30 -0.53 7.47
C ASP A 75 -12.61 -0.41 6.11
N ALA A 76 -12.60 -1.50 5.31
CA ALA A 76 -11.97 -1.48 3.98
C ALA A 76 -12.49 -0.33 3.11
N SER A 77 -13.77 -0.03 3.15
CA SER A 77 -14.37 1.04 2.36
C SER A 77 -13.86 2.44 2.75
N ASN A 78 -13.19 2.58 3.88
CA ASN A 78 -12.68 3.85 4.38
C ASN A 78 -11.19 4.07 4.08
N THR A 79 -10.56 3.16 3.34
CA THR A 79 -9.16 3.27 2.94
C THR A 79 -9.07 3.37 1.43
N SER A 80 -8.62 4.51 0.92
CA SER A 80 -8.47 4.71 -0.53
C SER A 80 -7.12 4.17 -1.01
N ILE A 81 -7.15 3.48 -2.15
CA ILE A 81 -5.95 2.88 -2.75
C ILE A 81 -5.65 3.55 -4.08
N LEU A 82 -4.38 3.86 -4.32
CA LEU A 82 -3.87 4.21 -5.64
C LEU A 82 -2.87 3.14 -6.04
N GLY A 83 -3.08 2.51 -7.18
CA GLY A 83 -2.14 1.53 -7.72
C GLY A 83 -1.58 2.02 -9.05
N ILE A 84 -0.27 2.09 -9.16
CA ILE A 84 0.43 2.47 -10.39
C ILE A 84 1.34 1.33 -10.78
N PHE A 85 1.28 0.90 -12.02
CA PHE A 85 2.19 -0.13 -12.53
C PHE A 85 2.54 0.11 -13.99
N GLY A 86 3.67 -0.43 -14.40
CA GLY A 86 4.20 -0.24 -15.75
C GLY A 86 4.08 -1.48 -16.60
N LEU A 87 3.66 -1.30 -17.85
CA LEU A 87 3.56 -2.40 -18.80
C LEU A 87 4.91 -2.96 -19.22
N ASN A 88 5.98 -2.17 -19.04
CA ASN A 88 7.34 -2.56 -19.41
C ASN A 88 8.19 -2.95 -18.21
N ASP A 89 7.57 -3.20 -17.06
CA ASP A 89 8.26 -3.63 -15.85
C ASP A 89 8.73 -5.08 -16.01
N GLU A 90 10.05 -5.28 -15.99
CA GLU A 90 10.68 -6.59 -16.15
C GLU A 90 11.01 -7.25 -14.79
N ILE A 91 10.85 -6.51 -13.69
CA ILE A 91 11.13 -7.01 -12.34
C ILE A 91 9.85 -7.48 -11.66
N VAL A 92 8.82 -6.63 -11.67
CA VAL A 92 7.48 -6.99 -11.19
C VAL A 92 6.54 -6.94 -12.39
N PRO A 93 6.29 -8.08 -13.04
CA PRO A 93 5.41 -8.10 -14.21
C PRO A 93 4.04 -7.48 -13.92
N SER A 94 3.48 -6.79 -14.92
CA SER A 94 2.22 -6.07 -14.75
C SER A 94 1.09 -6.96 -14.23
N PHE A 95 1.06 -8.25 -14.59
CA PHE A 95 -0.01 -9.14 -14.12
C PHE A 95 0.05 -9.36 -12.61
N LEU A 96 1.24 -9.32 -12.00
CA LEU A 96 1.37 -9.44 -10.54
C LEU A 96 0.86 -8.18 -9.84
N ALA A 97 1.15 -7.01 -10.40
CA ALA A 97 0.64 -5.75 -9.87
C ALA A 97 -0.88 -5.70 -10.00
N GLU A 98 -1.42 -6.08 -11.17
CA GLU A 98 -2.86 -6.14 -11.37
C GLU A 98 -3.53 -7.09 -10.40
N HIS A 99 -2.94 -8.27 -10.19
CA HIS A 99 -3.48 -9.26 -9.25
C HIS A 99 -3.58 -8.67 -7.83
N ALA A 100 -2.54 -7.96 -7.40
CA ALA A 100 -2.53 -7.32 -6.09
C ALA A 100 -3.68 -6.31 -5.96
N LEU A 101 -3.85 -5.46 -6.97
CA LEU A 101 -4.88 -4.44 -6.96
C LEU A 101 -6.29 -5.04 -7.05
N ASP A 102 -6.45 -6.11 -7.82
CA ASP A 102 -7.72 -6.84 -7.91
C ASP A 102 -8.10 -7.46 -6.56
N GLU A 103 -7.11 -7.93 -5.80
CA GLU A 103 -7.34 -8.47 -4.46
C GLU A 103 -7.92 -7.41 -3.52
N PHE A 104 -7.40 -6.19 -3.56
CA PHE A 104 -7.94 -5.08 -2.78
C PHE A 104 -9.35 -4.72 -3.24
N LYS A 105 -9.55 -4.66 -4.54
CA LYS A 105 -10.87 -4.34 -5.10
C LYS A 105 -11.91 -5.37 -4.68
N SER A 106 -11.57 -6.65 -4.72
CA SER A 106 -12.48 -7.72 -4.35
C SER A 106 -12.85 -7.68 -2.87
N ARG A 107 -11.99 -7.09 -2.04
CA ARG A 107 -12.23 -6.95 -0.59
C ARG A 107 -12.96 -5.65 -0.22
N GLY A 108 -13.37 -4.86 -1.19
CA GLY A 108 -14.19 -3.67 -0.95
C GLY A 108 -13.44 -2.36 -0.80
N TYR A 109 -12.14 -2.34 -1.06
CA TYR A 109 -11.36 -1.08 -1.01
C TYR A 109 -11.67 -0.23 -2.23
N PRO A 110 -11.98 1.08 -2.06
CA PRO A 110 -12.04 1.99 -3.20
C PRO A 110 -10.65 2.15 -3.80
N ILE A 111 -10.54 1.99 -5.11
CA ILE A 111 -9.23 1.90 -5.76
C ILE A 111 -9.22 2.64 -7.09
N ASN A 112 -8.13 3.39 -7.30
CA ASN A 112 -7.79 3.98 -8.59
C ASN A 112 -6.55 3.30 -9.13
N ILE A 113 -6.58 2.90 -10.40
CA ILE A 113 -5.50 2.20 -11.05
C ILE A 113 -4.98 3.04 -12.20
N ILE A 114 -3.66 3.26 -12.23
CA ILE A 114 -2.98 3.96 -13.31
C ILE A 114 -1.98 3.01 -13.95
N GLU A 115 -2.22 2.68 -15.22
CA GLU A 115 -1.35 1.87 -16.03
C GLU A 115 -0.46 2.79 -16.85
N THR A 116 0.85 2.58 -16.83
CA THR A 116 1.82 3.40 -17.55
C THR A 116 2.67 2.53 -18.46
N ASN A 117 3.51 3.15 -19.29
CA ASN A 117 4.48 2.44 -20.12
C ASN A 117 5.84 2.30 -19.46
N GLN A 118 5.95 2.68 -18.17
CA GLN A 118 7.23 2.63 -17.47
C GLN A 118 7.71 1.21 -17.22
N GLY A 119 9.01 1.10 -16.99
CA GLY A 119 9.61 -0.11 -16.46
C GLY A 119 9.56 -0.11 -14.93
N HIS A 120 10.49 -0.86 -14.31
CA HIS A 120 10.58 -0.93 -12.85
C HIS A 120 11.34 0.26 -12.31
N GLU A 121 10.67 1.39 -12.24
CA GLU A 121 11.29 2.66 -11.84
C GLU A 121 10.26 3.58 -11.18
N LEU A 122 10.74 4.45 -10.31
CA LEU A 122 9.93 5.51 -9.72
C LEU A 122 10.17 6.78 -10.56
N THR A 123 9.14 7.23 -11.27
CA THR A 123 9.26 8.36 -12.19
C THR A 123 8.83 9.67 -11.53
N SER A 124 9.24 10.80 -12.11
CA SER A 124 8.77 12.11 -11.66
C SER A 124 7.26 12.25 -11.84
N GLU A 125 6.71 11.63 -12.89
CA GLU A 125 5.27 11.61 -13.11
C GLU A 125 4.55 10.87 -11.97
N ASN A 126 5.13 9.78 -11.48
CA ASN A 126 4.58 9.06 -10.33
C ASN A 126 4.51 9.96 -9.08
N LEU A 127 5.52 10.81 -8.87
CA LEU A 127 5.51 11.73 -7.74
C LEU A 127 4.39 12.76 -7.84
N GLU A 128 4.10 13.23 -9.04
CA GLU A 128 2.95 14.10 -9.29
C GLU A 128 1.64 13.37 -9.02
N GLN A 129 1.54 12.12 -9.47
CA GLN A 129 0.35 11.29 -9.25
C GLN A 129 0.11 11.05 -7.76
N LEU A 130 1.18 10.81 -6.98
CA LEU A 130 1.10 10.69 -5.53
C LEU A 130 0.59 11.99 -4.89
N THR A 131 1.16 13.11 -5.30
CA THR A 131 0.77 14.42 -4.75
C THR A 131 -0.71 14.68 -5.00
N ASN A 132 -1.18 14.42 -6.22
CA ASN A 132 -2.58 14.61 -6.56
C ASN A 132 -3.49 13.69 -5.77
N PHE A 133 -3.07 12.44 -5.60
CA PHE A 133 -3.85 11.45 -4.83
C PHE A 133 -3.98 11.84 -3.36
N PHE A 134 -2.87 12.21 -2.72
CA PHE A 134 -2.89 12.53 -1.30
C PHE A 134 -3.55 13.88 -1.00
N ASN A 135 -3.68 14.74 -1.99
CA ASN A 135 -4.33 16.06 -1.84
C ASN A 135 -5.80 16.06 -2.29
N SER A 136 -6.30 14.92 -2.71
CA SER A 136 -7.70 14.84 -3.17
C SER A 136 -8.70 14.62 -2.04
#